data_2ff5e7fda54c71e55de5ebfa5a6c88c3
#
_entry.id   2ff5e7fda54c71e55de5ebfa5a6c88c3
#
_cell.length_a   1.000
_cell.length_b   1.000
_cell.length_c   1.000
_cell.angle_alpha   90.00
_cell.angle_beta   90.00
_cell.angle_gamma   90.00
#
_symmetry.space_group_name_H-M   'P 1'
#
loop_
_entity.id
_entity.type
_entity.pdbx_description
1 polymer ?
#
loop_
_entity_poly.entity_id
_entity_poly.type
_entity_poly.pdbx_seq_one_letter_code
_entity_poly.pdbx_strand_id
1 'polypeptide(L)'
;MKGRRPRPLDDGDSGEVRVSGHLSWAKPIENKRVFCLTQSATITFMTIISNCTATALKDAASSLIKGNLVAFPTETVYGLGADATNEKAVARIYEVKGRPTDHPLIVHISSMELLDKWASEIPEYAIKLARKFWPGPMTLILPRTELAKDFVTGGQNNVGIRVPEHSVALELLKKFEALGGLGVAAPSANRFGKVSPTNSEAVEEEIGKFLLEADQILDGGSSQIGIESTIIDCTKDLPVVLRPGYITSEMIESFLSLNLANFDSANNKVLVSGLLEAHYSPNAQVKLNGVPNPGEGFIALADVPTPVGAVRLARPKNNDEYAHELYNALRLADSKGIKTVQVITPVEQGVGVAIKNRLIKASFIK
;
A
#
# COMPACT_ATOMS: atom_id res chain seq x y z
N MET A 1 10.56 66.90 67.19
CA MET A 1 10.90 65.63 67.85
C MET A 1 10.37 64.49 67.03
N LYS A 2 11.28 63.65 66.57
CA LYS A 2 11.21 62.26 66.08
C LYS A 2 9.96 61.85 65.35
N GLY A 3 10.14 61.71 64.04
CA GLY A 3 9.26 61.02 63.10
C GLY A 3 9.26 59.52 63.26
N ARG A 4 8.16 58.93 62.86
CA ARG A 4 8.06 57.48 62.48
C ARG A 4 7.54 57.39 61.07
N ARG A 5 8.31 56.70 60.22
CA ARG A 5 7.92 56.27 58.86
C ARG A 5 6.89 55.12 58.95
N PRO A 6 5.93 55.06 58.10
CA PRO A 6 5.07 53.82 57.92
C PRO A 6 5.79 52.74 57.10
N ARG A 7 5.56 51.48 57.45
CA ARG A 7 6.00 50.29 56.73
C ARG A 7 5.14 50.09 55.51
N PRO A 8 5.67 49.41 54.41
CA PRO A 8 4.91 49.02 53.30
C PRO A 8 4.07 47.76 53.61
N LEU A 9 2.90 47.63 52.96
CA LEU A 9 1.98 46.50 52.99
C LEU A 9 2.58 45.33 52.27
N ASP A 10 2.45 44.14 52.86
CA ASP A 10 2.77 42.84 52.24
C ASP A 10 1.77 42.55 51.11
N ASP A 11 2.29 42.33 49.92
CA ASP A 11 1.56 41.78 48.80
C ASP A 11 1.47 40.28 48.95
N GLY A 12 0.25 39.78 48.68
CA GLY A 12 -0.18 38.43 48.92
C GLY A 12 0.55 37.35 48.14
N ASP A 13 0.71 36.31 48.85
CA ASP A 13 1.20 34.98 48.47
C ASP A 13 0.40 34.38 47.28
N SER A 14 1.04 34.32 46.10
CA SER A 14 0.58 33.51 45.00
C SER A 14 1.19 32.11 45.14
N GLY A 15 0.46 31.19 45.77
CA GLY A 15 0.86 29.80 45.96
C GLY A 15 1.08 29.06 44.63
N GLU A 16 2.35 28.96 44.24
CA GLU A 16 2.76 27.94 43.26
C GLU A 16 2.66 26.53 43.88
N VAL A 17 1.67 25.78 43.46
CA VAL A 17 1.62 24.35 43.73
C VAL A 17 2.68 23.65 42.86
N ARG A 18 3.85 23.40 43.42
CA ARG A 18 4.84 22.49 42.83
C ARG A 18 4.35 21.05 43.00
N VAL A 19 3.80 20.50 41.92
CA VAL A 19 3.59 19.06 41.81
C VAL A 19 4.93 18.43 41.46
N SER A 20 5.67 17.93 42.46
CA SER A 20 6.83 17.08 42.27
C SER A 20 6.34 15.63 41.92
N GLY A 21 5.98 15.42 40.67
CA GLY A 21 5.78 14.08 40.11
C GLY A 21 7.13 13.54 39.65
N HIS A 22 7.71 12.59 40.37
CA HIS A 22 8.77 11.76 39.84
C HIS A 22 8.23 10.96 38.66
N LEU A 23 8.51 11.40 37.44
CA LEU A 23 8.39 10.60 36.25
C LEU A 23 9.47 9.53 36.32
N SER A 24 9.07 8.33 36.74
CA SER A 24 9.89 7.14 36.55
C SER A 24 9.98 6.90 35.04
N TRP A 25 11.16 7.07 34.49
CA TRP A 25 11.47 6.72 33.11
C TRP A 25 11.23 5.23 32.91
N ALA A 26 10.15 4.88 32.23
CA ALA A 26 10.02 3.54 31.66
C ALA A 26 11.23 3.30 30.76
N LYS A 27 11.90 2.15 30.94
CA LYS A 27 13.00 1.74 30.07
C LYS A 27 12.55 1.85 28.60
N PRO A 28 13.36 2.44 27.70
CA PRO A 28 13.00 2.48 26.29
C PRO A 28 12.79 1.05 25.79
N ILE A 29 11.62 0.79 25.24
CA ILE A 29 11.37 -0.44 24.48
C ILE A 29 12.23 -0.29 23.23
N GLU A 30 13.30 -1.07 23.14
CA GLU A 30 14.21 -1.07 22.01
C GLU A 30 13.42 -1.24 20.71
N ASN A 31 13.67 -0.33 19.74
CA ASN A 31 13.17 -0.34 18.36
C ASN A 31 11.81 0.29 18.04
N LYS A 32 11.33 1.27 18.83
CA LYS A 32 10.15 2.07 18.46
C LYS A 32 10.52 3.55 18.31
N ARG A 33 10.33 4.14 17.12
CA ARG A 33 10.44 5.59 16.93
C ARG A 33 9.11 6.24 17.32
N VAL A 34 9.10 6.99 18.43
CA VAL A 34 7.96 7.78 18.88
C VAL A 34 8.20 9.23 18.43
N PHE A 35 7.42 9.75 17.49
CA PHE A 35 7.42 11.19 17.18
C PHE A 35 6.46 11.90 18.11
N CYS A 36 6.98 12.76 18.97
CA CYS A 36 6.19 13.63 19.84
C CYS A 36 6.09 15.02 19.23
N LEU A 37 4.92 15.45 18.79
CA LEU A 37 4.60 16.84 18.52
C LEU A 37 3.68 17.35 19.62
N THR A 38 4.23 18.16 20.52
CA THR A 38 3.47 18.87 21.54
C THR A 38 2.94 20.18 20.98
N GLN A 39 1.62 20.25 20.74
CA GLN A 39 0.83 21.46 21.01
C GLN A 39 -0.67 21.13 20.96
N SER A 40 -1.36 21.47 22.07
CA SER A 40 -2.81 21.41 22.27
C SER A 40 -3.41 20.01 22.50
N ALA A 41 -4.14 19.85 23.61
CA ALA A 41 -4.67 18.61 24.17
C ALA A 41 -5.71 17.88 23.29
N THR A 42 -5.24 17.33 22.21
CA THR A 42 -5.92 16.25 21.48
C THR A 42 -5.02 15.03 21.70
N ILE A 43 -5.52 13.98 22.36
CA ILE A 43 -4.82 12.70 22.44
C ILE A 43 -4.76 12.15 21.01
N THR A 44 -3.67 12.45 20.32
CA THR A 44 -3.39 11.84 19.03
C THR A 44 -2.82 10.46 19.34
N PHE A 45 -3.62 9.42 19.11
CA PHE A 45 -3.13 8.04 19.13
C PHE A 45 -2.08 7.94 18.03
N MET A 46 -0.84 7.66 18.39
CA MET A 46 0.26 7.51 17.44
C MET A 46 0.30 6.05 17.01
N THR A 47 0.09 5.79 15.74
CA THR A 47 0.33 4.49 15.13
C THR A 47 1.82 4.16 15.25
N ILE A 48 2.15 2.93 15.65
CA ILE A 48 3.54 2.54 15.88
C ILE A 48 4.12 1.99 14.58
N ILE A 49 5.02 2.76 13.95
CA ILE A 49 5.90 2.25 12.90
C ILE A 49 7.00 1.44 13.57
N SER A 50 7.09 0.14 13.25
CA SER A 50 8.05 -0.78 13.82
C SER A 50 9.08 -1.23 12.80
N ASN A 51 10.37 -1.18 13.13
CA ASN A 51 11.40 -1.84 12.35
C ASN A 51 11.15 -3.35 12.29
N CYS A 52 11.40 -4.00 11.17
CA CYS A 52 11.09 -5.41 10.92
C CYS A 52 12.05 -6.37 11.63
N THR A 53 12.16 -6.29 12.95
CA THR A 53 12.89 -7.26 13.77
C THR A 53 12.12 -8.58 13.87
N ALA A 54 12.81 -9.67 14.21
CA ALA A 54 12.17 -10.98 14.42
C ALA A 54 11.04 -10.92 15.47
N THR A 55 11.20 -10.09 16.52
CA THR A 55 10.20 -9.84 17.55
C THR A 55 9.00 -9.07 17.00
N ALA A 56 9.24 -7.96 16.28
CA ALA A 56 8.17 -7.17 15.67
C ALA A 56 7.34 -7.99 14.68
N LEU A 57 7.98 -8.86 13.88
CA LEU A 57 7.28 -9.76 12.97
C LEU A 57 6.44 -10.82 13.69
N LYS A 58 6.93 -11.34 14.83
CA LYS A 58 6.15 -12.25 15.68
C LYS A 58 4.94 -11.55 16.32
N ASP A 59 5.13 -10.32 16.79
CA ASP A 59 4.07 -9.50 17.36
C ASP A 59 3.02 -9.14 16.30
N ALA A 60 3.45 -8.80 15.09
CA ALA A 60 2.58 -8.50 13.97
C ALA A 60 1.77 -9.74 13.53
N ALA A 61 2.39 -10.91 13.43
CA ALA A 61 1.68 -12.17 13.17
C ALA A 61 0.64 -12.48 14.24
N SER A 62 1.00 -12.30 15.52
CA SER A 62 0.07 -12.46 16.64
C SER A 62 -1.07 -11.43 16.62
N SER A 63 -0.78 -10.22 16.14
CA SER A 63 -1.77 -9.15 15.97
C SER A 63 -2.79 -9.50 14.89
N LEU A 64 -2.35 -10.03 13.73
CA LEU A 64 -3.24 -10.56 12.69
C LEU A 64 -4.18 -11.65 13.22
N ILE A 65 -3.66 -12.63 13.98
CA ILE A 65 -4.47 -13.71 14.62
C ILE A 65 -5.54 -13.13 15.54
N LYS A 66 -5.24 -12.03 16.25
CA LYS A 66 -6.20 -11.33 17.13
C LYS A 66 -7.24 -10.49 16.36
N GLY A 67 -7.15 -10.42 15.03
CA GLY A 67 -8.06 -9.66 14.18
C GLY A 67 -7.69 -8.18 14.04
N ASN A 68 -6.47 -7.78 14.40
CA ASN A 68 -5.95 -6.44 14.14
C ASN A 68 -5.40 -6.32 12.72
N LEU A 69 -5.17 -5.09 12.26
CA LEU A 69 -4.59 -4.81 10.96
C LEU A 69 -3.07 -4.66 11.06
N VAL A 70 -2.39 -5.11 10.02
CA VAL A 70 -0.94 -4.92 9.86
C VAL A 70 -0.66 -4.39 8.47
N ALA A 71 -0.13 -3.18 8.36
CA ALA A 71 0.43 -2.70 7.11
C ALA A 71 1.86 -3.23 6.96
N PHE A 72 2.17 -3.80 5.80
CA PHE A 72 3.46 -4.45 5.56
C PHE A 72 3.98 -4.18 4.15
N PRO A 73 5.32 -4.14 3.98
CA PRO A 73 5.96 -3.96 2.68
C PRO A 73 5.79 -5.17 1.79
N THR A 74 5.64 -4.92 0.49
CA THR A 74 5.89 -5.92 -0.54
C THR A 74 6.84 -5.34 -1.58
N GLU A 75 7.32 -6.15 -2.52
CA GLU A 75 8.17 -5.69 -3.63
C GLU A 75 7.43 -4.70 -4.55
N THR A 76 6.09 -4.73 -4.54
CA THR A 76 5.23 -3.87 -5.37
C THR A 76 4.84 -2.57 -4.66
N VAL A 77 3.98 -2.65 -3.67
CA VAL A 77 3.50 -1.54 -2.82
C VAL A 77 3.20 -2.07 -1.42
N TYR A 78 3.06 -1.20 -0.43
CA TYR A 78 2.62 -1.60 0.90
C TYR A 78 1.17 -2.10 0.88
N GLY A 79 0.93 -3.21 1.57
CA GLY A 79 -0.39 -3.80 1.76
C GLY A 79 -0.93 -3.54 3.17
N LEU A 80 -2.25 -3.33 3.30
CA LEU A 80 -2.95 -3.31 4.58
C LEU A 80 -3.58 -4.68 4.80
N GLY A 81 -2.99 -5.47 5.69
CA GLY A 81 -3.31 -6.87 5.91
C GLY A 81 -4.29 -7.12 7.06
N ALA A 82 -5.16 -8.11 6.85
CA ALA A 82 -5.98 -8.74 7.86
C ALA A 82 -6.00 -10.25 7.64
N ASP A 83 -6.28 -11.04 8.69
CA ASP A 83 -6.59 -12.46 8.55
C ASP A 83 -7.77 -12.64 7.59
N ALA A 84 -7.52 -13.29 6.45
CA ALA A 84 -8.51 -13.46 5.39
C ALA A 84 -9.69 -14.38 5.80
N THR A 85 -9.58 -15.10 6.92
CA THR A 85 -10.65 -15.94 7.46
C THR A 85 -11.50 -15.20 8.50
N ASN A 86 -11.08 -14.03 8.96
CA ASN A 86 -11.76 -13.24 9.98
C ASN A 86 -12.57 -12.10 9.35
N GLU A 87 -13.89 -12.30 9.25
CA GLU A 87 -14.82 -11.32 8.65
C GLU A 87 -14.71 -9.93 9.30
N LYS A 88 -14.60 -9.85 10.63
CA LYS A 88 -14.51 -8.56 11.34
C LYS A 88 -13.20 -7.83 11.02
N ALA A 89 -12.09 -8.55 10.92
CA ALA A 89 -10.80 -7.98 10.55
C ALA A 89 -10.81 -7.49 9.09
N VAL A 90 -11.39 -8.27 8.18
CA VAL A 90 -11.54 -7.87 6.76
C VAL A 90 -12.46 -6.66 6.61
N ALA A 91 -13.59 -6.59 7.35
CA ALA A 91 -14.48 -5.43 7.35
C ALA A 91 -13.74 -4.14 7.73
N ARG A 92 -12.81 -4.20 8.70
CA ARG A 92 -11.97 -3.06 9.07
C ARG A 92 -11.06 -2.58 7.95
N ILE A 93 -10.57 -3.47 7.07
CA ILE A 93 -9.83 -3.03 5.86
C ILE A 93 -10.70 -2.09 5.02
N TYR A 94 -11.96 -2.48 4.77
CA TYR A 94 -12.89 -1.66 3.99
C TYR A 94 -13.17 -0.31 4.66
N GLU A 95 -13.37 -0.29 5.98
CA GLU A 95 -13.59 0.94 6.76
C GLU A 95 -12.38 1.88 6.71
N VAL A 96 -11.19 1.38 7.07
CA VAL A 96 -9.94 2.16 7.07
C VAL A 96 -9.65 2.74 5.69
N LYS A 97 -9.92 1.99 4.63
CA LYS A 97 -9.70 2.44 3.25
C LYS A 97 -10.85 3.30 2.71
N GLY A 98 -12.05 3.25 3.27
CA GLY A 98 -13.27 3.78 2.64
C GLY A 98 -13.57 3.09 1.31
N ARG A 99 -13.31 1.77 1.23
CA ARG A 99 -13.46 0.95 0.03
C ARG A 99 -14.84 0.31 0.01
N PRO A 100 -15.55 0.24 -1.14
CA PRO A 100 -16.79 -0.53 -1.26
C PRO A 100 -16.55 -2.02 -1.03
N THR A 101 -17.46 -2.69 -0.35
CA THR A 101 -17.33 -4.10 0.06
C THR A 101 -17.48 -5.12 -1.07
N ASP A 102 -18.05 -4.72 -2.20
CA ASP A 102 -18.16 -5.48 -3.45
C ASP A 102 -16.84 -5.52 -4.26
N HIS A 103 -15.82 -4.76 -3.82
CA HIS A 103 -14.50 -4.78 -4.44
C HIS A 103 -13.60 -5.85 -3.79
N PRO A 104 -13.25 -6.94 -4.50
CA PRO A 104 -12.51 -8.06 -3.94
C PRO A 104 -11.11 -7.67 -3.44
N LEU A 105 -10.61 -8.47 -2.50
CA LEU A 105 -9.26 -8.38 -1.95
C LEU A 105 -8.40 -9.53 -2.48
N ILE A 106 -7.08 -9.31 -2.53
CA ILE A 106 -6.11 -10.34 -2.87
C ILE A 106 -5.63 -11.01 -1.57
N VAL A 107 -5.66 -12.34 -1.55
CA VAL A 107 -5.13 -13.15 -0.45
C VAL A 107 -3.65 -13.41 -0.70
N HIS A 108 -2.83 -13.03 0.27
CA HIS A 108 -1.39 -13.29 0.28
C HIS A 108 -1.12 -14.54 1.12
N ILE A 109 -0.37 -15.48 0.55
CA ILE A 109 0.06 -16.73 1.18
C ILE A 109 1.59 -16.79 1.18
N SER A 110 2.20 -17.56 2.08
CA SER A 110 3.66 -17.64 2.22
C SER A 110 4.31 -18.50 1.14
N SER A 111 3.55 -19.45 0.60
CA SER A 111 4.05 -20.40 -0.38
C SER A 111 2.92 -20.98 -1.24
N MET A 112 3.30 -21.60 -2.34
CA MET A 112 2.37 -22.26 -3.27
C MET A 112 1.62 -23.45 -2.63
N GLU A 113 2.14 -24.03 -1.54
CA GLU A 113 1.54 -25.18 -0.86
C GLU A 113 0.17 -24.86 -0.23
N LEU A 114 -0.13 -23.58 -0.02
CA LEU A 114 -1.43 -23.12 0.47
C LEU A 114 -2.43 -22.81 -0.64
N LEU A 115 -2.03 -22.91 -1.90
CA LEU A 115 -2.87 -22.51 -3.04
C LEU A 115 -4.19 -23.29 -3.06
N ASP A 116 -4.15 -24.62 -2.88
CA ASP A 116 -5.31 -25.51 -2.89
C ASP A 116 -6.28 -25.29 -1.72
N LYS A 117 -5.85 -24.55 -0.68
CA LYS A 117 -6.76 -24.13 0.40
C LYS A 117 -7.74 -23.07 -0.07
N TRP A 118 -7.27 -22.16 -0.93
CA TRP A 118 -8.01 -20.96 -1.37
C TRP A 118 -8.68 -21.13 -2.74
N ALA A 119 -8.07 -21.91 -3.64
CA ALA A 119 -8.52 -22.10 -5.02
C ALA A 119 -8.86 -23.56 -5.33
N SER A 120 -9.81 -23.75 -6.21
CA SER A 120 -10.20 -25.02 -6.82
C SER A 120 -10.00 -24.95 -8.33
N GLU A 121 -10.11 -26.10 -9.01
CA GLU A 121 -10.08 -26.17 -10.48
C GLU A 121 -8.92 -25.41 -11.12
N ILE A 122 -7.70 -25.54 -10.54
CA ILE A 122 -6.52 -24.76 -10.95
C ILE A 122 -5.99 -25.30 -12.29
N PRO A 123 -6.02 -24.50 -13.37
CA PRO A 123 -5.51 -24.97 -14.67
C PRO A 123 -4.00 -25.21 -14.62
N GLU A 124 -3.52 -26.16 -15.43
CA GLU A 124 -2.09 -26.49 -15.49
C GLU A 124 -1.20 -25.28 -15.81
N TYR A 125 -1.66 -24.39 -16.71
CA TYR A 125 -0.91 -23.18 -17.04
C TYR A 125 -0.79 -22.22 -15.85
N ALA A 126 -1.80 -22.15 -14.97
CA ALA A 126 -1.74 -21.34 -13.76
C ALA A 126 -0.71 -21.90 -12.75
N ILE A 127 -0.63 -23.22 -12.63
CA ILE A 127 0.41 -23.90 -11.83
C ILE A 127 1.80 -23.57 -12.38
N LYS A 128 1.98 -23.64 -13.72
CA LYS A 128 3.25 -23.28 -14.38
C LYS A 128 3.62 -21.82 -14.11
N LEU A 129 2.66 -20.89 -14.24
CA LEU A 129 2.87 -19.47 -13.93
C LEU A 129 3.26 -19.26 -12.47
N ALA A 130 2.55 -19.87 -11.52
CA ALA A 130 2.86 -19.78 -10.11
C ALA A 130 4.28 -20.27 -9.81
N ARG A 131 4.68 -21.42 -10.32
CA ARG A 131 6.04 -21.98 -10.16
C ARG A 131 7.13 -21.08 -10.74
N LYS A 132 6.84 -20.34 -11.82
CA LYS A 132 7.81 -19.48 -12.49
C LYS A 132 7.96 -18.11 -11.82
N PHE A 133 6.83 -17.52 -11.39
CA PHE A 133 6.76 -16.12 -11.01
C PHE A 133 6.41 -15.88 -9.53
N TRP A 134 6.27 -16.94 -8.73
CA TRP A 134 6.14 -16.85 -7.27
C TRP A 134 7.37 -17.44 -6.57
N PRO A 135 7.80 -16.79 -5.48
CA PRO A 135 7.37 -15.46 -4.97
C PRO A 135 7.59 -14.36 -6.01
N GLY A 136 6.61 -13.40 -6.13
CA GLY A 136 6.77 -12.32 -7.10
C GLY A 136 5.53 -11.45 -7.34
N PRO A 137 5.67 -10.47 -8.25
CA PRO A 137 4.67 -9.44 -8.51
C PRO A 137 3.54 -9.91 -9.44
N MET A 138 3.00 -11.12 -9.19
CA MET A 138 1.94 -11.73 -9.97
C MET A 138 0.80 -12.21 -9.06
N THR A 139 -0.44 -11.89 -9.45
CA THR A 139 -1.67 -12.35 -8.80
C THR A 139 -2.45 -13.21 -9.77
N LEU A 140 -2.88 -14.39 -9.34
CA LEU A 140 -3.75 -15.28 -10.11
C LEU A 140 -5.17 -15.17 -9.59
N ILE A 141 -6.14 -14.98 -10.50
CA ILE A 141 -7.55 -15.09 -10.19
C ILE A 141 -7.98 -16.51 -10.56
N LEU A 142 -8.51 -17.23 -9.59
CA LEU A 142 -8.87 -18.64 -9.70
C LEU A 142 -10.26 -18.89 -9.11
N PRO A 143 -10.98 -19.96 -9.51
CA PRO A 143 -12.19 -20.38 -8.82
C PRO A 143 -11.91 -20.60 -7.34
N ARG A 144 -12.76 -20.05 -6.46
CA ARG A 144 -12.57 -20.11 -5.02
C ARG A 144 -12.98 -21.43 -4.39
N THR A 145 -12.38 -21.78 -3.29
CA THR A 145 -12.92 -22.78 -2.36
C THR A 145 -13.88 -22.11 -1.37
N GLU A 146 -14.54 -22.91 -0.53
CA GLU A 146 -15.39 -22.44 0.56
C GLU A 146 -14.62 -21.62 1.62
N LEU A 147 -13.29 -21.69 1.67
CA LEU A 147 -12.46 -20.88 2.57
C LEU A 147 -12.51 -19.40 2.18
N ALA A 148 -12.51 -19.07 0.89
CA ALA A 148 -12.57 -17.71 0.39
C ALA A 148 -14.02 -17.19 0.43
N LYS A 149 -14.41 -16.59 1.55
CA LYS A 149 -15.77 -16.09 1.79
C LYS A 149 -16.09 -14.82 1.00
N ASP A 150 -17.37 -14.51 0.88
CA ASP A 150 -17.89 -13.35 0.14
C ASP A 150 -17.27 -12.02 0.59
N PHE A 151 -17.00 -11.86 1.86
CA PHE A 151 -16.38 -10.64 2.40
C PHE A 151 -14.93 -10.43 1.91
N VAL A 152 -14.25 -11.47 1.39
CA VAL A 152 -12.94 -11.36 0.74
C VAL A 152 -13.10 -11.17 -0.76
N THR A 153 -14.02 -11.94 -1.37
CA THR A 153 -14.16 -12.00 -2.83
C THR A 153 -15.12 -10.95 -3.40
N GLY A 154 -15.76 -10.13 -2.54
CA GLY A 154 -16.80 -9.19 -2.97
C GLY A 154 -18.01 -9.89 -3.57
N GLY A 155 -18.30 -11.14 -3.11
CA GLY A 155 -19.41 -11.97 -3.61
C GLY A 155 -19.12 -12.70 -4.92
N GLN A 156 -17.90 -12.63 -5.46
CA GLN A 156 -17.54 -13.33 -6.68
C GLN A 156 -17.20 -14.81 -6.40
N ASN A 157 -17.36 -15.67 -7.41
CA ASN A 157 -16.96 -17.08 -7.36
C ASN A 157 -15.46 -17.31 -7.57
N ASN A 158 -14.67 -16.24 -7.60
CA ASN A 158 -13.25 -16.27 -7.84
C ASN A 158 -12.50 -15.57 -6.70
N VAL A 159 -11.25 -15.95 -6.48
CA VAL A 159 -10.35 -15.35 -5.51
C VAL A 159 -9.02 -14.97 -6.15
N GLY A 160 -8.47 -13.82 -5.78
CA GLY A 160 -7.14 -13.41 -6.18
C GLY A 160 -6.11 -13.89 -5.16
N ILE A 161 -5.07 -14.61 -5.60
CA ILE A 161 -4.03 -15.17 -4.73
C ILE A 161 -2.66 -14.72 -5.21
N ARG A 162 -1.75 -14.48 -4.24
CA ARG A 162 -0.38 -14.08 -4.50
C ARG A 162 0.58 -14.59 -3.43
N VAL A 163 1.80 -14.95 -3.86
CA VAL A 163 2.97 -15.09 -2.98
C VAL A 163 3.90 -13.90 -3.24
N PRO A 164 4.03 -12.93 -2.32
CA PRO A 164 4.84 -11.72 -2.54
C PRO A 164 6.33 -12.02 -2.44
N GLU A 165 7.16 -11.27 -3.18
CA GLU A 165 8.62 -11.38 -3.14
C GLU A 165 9.23 -10.27 -2.26
N HIS A 166 9.00 -10.36 -0.98
CA HIS A 166 9.60 -9.45 -0.01
C HIS A 166 9.90 -10.19 1.29
N SER A 167 11.13 -10.10 1.78
CA SER A 167 11.58 -10.86 2.95
C SER A 167 10.69 -10.64 4.19
N VAL A 168 10.31 -9.39 4.46
CA VAL A 168 9.41 -9.04 5.57
C VAL A 168 8.03 -9.64 5.39
N ALA A 169 7.45 -9.54 4.18
CA ALA A 169 6.13 -10.11 3.89
C ALA A 169 6.14 -11.64 4.04
N LEU A 170 7.12 -12.32 3.45
CA LEU A 170 7.23 -13.77 3.54
C LEU A 170 7.43 -14.26 4.98
N GLU A 171 8.27 -13.58 5.76
CA GLU A 171 8.51 -13.94 7.15
C GLU A 171 7.28 -13.68 8.03
N LEU A 172 6.56 -12.57 7.81
CA LEU A 172 5.27 -12.28 8.46
C LEU A 172 4.24 -13.38 8.15
N LEU A 173 4.07 -13.74 6.88
CA LEU A 173 3.12 -14.78 6.45
C LEU A 173 3.48 -16.14 7.04
N LYS A 174 4.76 -16.54 7.03
CA LYS A 174 5.21 -17.80 7.65
C LYS A 174 4.95 -17.83 9.15
N LYS A 175 5.21 -16.71 9.87
CA LYS A 175 4.90 -16.64 11.31
C LYS A 175 3.41 -16.66 11.58
N PHE A 176 2.60 -16.03 10.74
CA PHE A 176 1.15 -16.07 10.82
C PHE A 176 0.63 -17.51 10.62
N GLU A 177 1.13 -18.24 9.62
CA GLU A 177 0.80 -19.64 9.38
C GLU A 177 1.22 -20.55 10.53
N ALA A 178 2.40 -20.33 11.11
CA ALA A 178 2.86 -21.08 12.29
C ALA A 178 1.95 -20.90 13.52
N LEU A 179 1.14 -19.83 13.56
CA LEU A 179 0.12 -19.57 14.58
C LEU A 179 -1.28 -20.09 14.18
N GLY A 180 -1.40 -20.79 13.05
CA GLY A 180 -2.65 -21.37 12.54
C GLY A 180 -3.39 -20.50 11.51
N GLY A 181 -2.83 -19.35 11.09
CA GLY A 181 -3.38 -18.54 10.01
C GLY A 181 -3.24 -19.21 8.64
N LEU A 182 -4.13 -18.90 7.70
CA LEU A 182 -4.15 -19.55 6.39
C LEU A 182 -3.82 -18.60 5.23
N GLY A 183 -3.95 -17.30 5.43
CA GLY A 183 -3.66 -16.27 4.43
C GLY A 183 -4.10 -14.89 4.89
N VAL A 184 -3.50 -13.86 4.32
CA VAL A 184 -3.72 -12.46 4.67
C VAL A 184 -4.36 -11.73 3.51
N ALA A 185 -5.59 -11.24 3.67
CA ALA A 185 -6.22 -10.34 2.72
C ALA A 185 -5.54 -8.97 2.78
N ALA A 186 -4.92 -8.52 1.70
CA ALA A 186 -4.18 -7.25 1.71
C ALA A 186 -4.32 -6.46 0.39
N PRO A 187 -5.19 -5.46 0.33
CA PRO A 187 -5.12 -4.41 -0.68
C PRO A 187 -3.98 -3.44 -0.37
N SER A 188 -3.63 -2.53 -1.30
CA SER A 188 -2.67 -1.45 -1.03
C SER A 188 -3.06 -0.61 0.19
N ALA A 189 -2.09 -0.12 0.96
CA ALA A 189 -2.32 0.54 2.26
C ALA A 189 -2.64 2.05 2.16
N ASN A 190 -3.44 2.46 1.17
CA ASN A 190 -3.91 3.84 0.96
C ASN A 190 -5.43 3.94 1.11
N ARG A 191 -5.96 5.16 1.23
CA ARG A 191 -7.39 5.42 1.06
C ARG A 191 -7.83 5.07 -0.36
N PHE A 192 -9.08 4.62 -0.51
CA PHE A 192 -9.62 4.16 -1.80
C PHE A 192 -9.50 5.23 -2.90
N GLY A 193 -8.96 4.85 -4.06
CA GLY A 193 -8.74 5.71 -5.21
C GLY A 193 -7.49 6.61 -5.12
N LYS A 194 -6.79 6.66 -3.98
CA LYS A 194 -5.57 7.44 -3.79
C LYS A 194 -4.32 6.70 -4.28
N VAL A 195 -3.19 7.40 -4.32
CA VAL A 195 -1.89 6.86 -4.72
C VAL A 195 -1.44 5.78 -3.74
N SER A 196 -1.04 4.61 -4.26
CA SER A 196 -0.55 3.51 -3.41
C SER A 196 0.76 3.89 -2.71
N PRO A 197 0.93 3.53 -1.42
CA PRO A 197 2.15 3.82 -0.67
C PRO A 197 3.25 2.82 -1.02
N THR A 198 4.47 3.31 -1.16
CA THR A 198 5.68 2.51 -1.44
C THR A 198 6.69 2.53 -0.29
N ASN A 199 6.37 3.20 0.81
CA ASN A 199 7.12 3.22 2.06
C ASN A 199 6.19 3.36 3.27
N SER A 200 6.71 3.16 4.47
CA SER A 200 5.95 3.20 5.73
C SER A 200 5.42 4.58 6.08
N GLU A 201 6.17 5.63 5.77
CA GLU A 201 5.77 7.02 6.00
C GLU A 201 4.51 7.38 5.19
N ALA A 202 4.48 6.96 3.92
CA ALA A 202 3.31 7.16 3.07
C ALA A 202 2.06 6.37 3.56
N VAL A 203 2.25 5.22 4.20
CA VAL A 203 1.15 4.48 4.85
C VAL A 203 0.62 5.29 6.04
N GLU A 204 1.52 5.78 6.91
CA GLU A 204 1.14 6.58 8.08
C GLU A 204 0.39 7.85 7.68
N GLU A 205 0.89 8.58 6.67
CA GLU A 205 0.25 9.79 6.13
C GLU A 205 -1.18 9.51 5.61
N GLU A 206 -1.39 8.39 4.93
CA GLU A 206 -2.66 8.07 4.27
C GLU A 206 -3.71 7.50 5.22
N ILE A 207 -3.32 6.55 6.04
CA ILE A 207 -4.26 5.76 6.84
C ILE A 207 -3.98 5.75 8.35
N GLY A 208 -2.84 6.29 8.82
CA GLY A 208 -2.43 6.24 10.23
C GLY A 208 -3.52 6.67 11.21
N LYS A 209 -4.22 7.78 10.92
CA LYS A 209 -5.31 8.30 11.75
C LYS A 209 -6.57 7.42 11.82
N PHE A 210 -6.69 6.40 10.96
CA PHE A 210 -7.80 5.46 10.95
C PHE A 210 -7.44 4.11 11.57
N LEU A 211 -6.15 3.89 11.89
CA LEU A 211 -5.66 2.71 12.56
C LEU A 211 -5.93 2.79 14.07
N LEU A 212 -6.15 1.65 14.69
CA LEU A 212 -6.27 1.53 16.15
C LEU A 212 -4.89 1.33 16.78
N GLU A 213 -4.78 1.52 18.08
CA GLU A 213 -3.53 1.34 18.84
C GLU A 213 -2.93 -0.07 18.69
N ALA A 214 -3.77 -1.08 18.51
CA ALA A 214 -3.33 -2.46 18.32
C ALA A 214 -2.91 -2.80 16.89
N ASP A 215 -3.20 -1.91 15.91
CA ASP A 215 -2.76 -2.06 14.53
C ASP A 215 -1.29 -1.66 14.38
N GLN A 216 -0.64 -2.18 13.36
CA GLN A 216 0.81 -1.98 13.19
C GLN A 216 1.16 -1.59 11.77
N ILE A 217 2.23 -0.81 11.62
CA ILE A 217 2.90 -0.55 10.36
C ILE A 217 4.32 -1.11 10.47
N LEU A 218 4.67 -2.07 9.61
CA LEU A 218 6.01 -2.62 9.51
C LEU A 218 6.84 -1.79 8.52
N ASP A 219 7.97 -1.27 8.97
CA ASP A 219 8.91 -0.54 8.12
C ASP A 219 9.95 -1.50 7.52
N GLY A 220 9.77 -1.88 6.28
CA GLY A 220 10.72 -2.70 5.50
C GLY A 220 11.42 -1.91 4.39
N GLY A 221 11.41 -0.57 4.46
CA GLY A 221 11.97 0.32 3.44
C GLY A 221 11.05 0.49 2.23
N SER A 222 11.58 1.07 1.17
CA SER A 222 10.82 1.34 -0.05
C SER A 222 10.60 0.08 -0.89
N SER A 223 9.39 -0.05 -1.45
CA SER A 223 9.04 -1.12 -2.39
C SER A 223 9.92 -1.04 -3.64
N GLN A 224 10.49 -2.16 -4.06
CA GLN A 224 11.49 -2.19 -5.15
C GLN A 224 10.91 -1.88 -6.52
N ILE A 225 9.67 -2.33 -6.80
CA ILE A 225 9.01 -2.16 -8.11
C ILE A 225 8.19 -0.86 -8.17
N GLY A 226 7.47 -0.53 -7.11
CA GLY A 226 6.73 0.74 -6.99
C GLY A 226 5.36 0.80 -7.64
N ILE A 227 4.92 -0.23 -8.36
CA ILE A 227 3.58 -0.39 -8.92
C ILE A 227 3.01 -1.77 -8.57
N GLU A 228 1.69 -1.92 -8.60
CA GLU A 228 1.00 -3.14 -8.19
C GLU A 228 1.28 -4.32 -9.13
N SER A 229 1.05 -5.54 -8.61
CA SER A 229 1.21 -6.82 -9.30
C SER A 229 0.41 -6.90 -10.61
N THR A 230 0.92 -7.67 -11.56
CA THR A 230 0.15 -8.15 -12.71
C THR A 230 -0.99 -9.04 -12.21
N ILE A 231 -2.22 -8.84 -12.71
CA ILE A 231 -3.37 -9.71 -12.38
C ILE A 231 -3.76 -10.48 -13.61
N ILE A 232 -3.80 -11.81 -13.46
CA ILE A 232 -4.12 -12.76 -14.55
C ILE A 232 -5.39 -13.50 -14.16
N ASP A 233 -6.40 -13.45 -15.02
CA ASP A 233 -7.58 -14.30 -14.94
C ASP A 233 -7.22 -15.70 -15.45
N CYS A 234 -7.28 -16.66 -14.55
CA CYS A 234 -7.03 -18.07 -14.81
C CYS A 234 -8.30 -18.93 -14.67
N THR A 235 -9.48 -18.33 -14.79
CA THR A 235 -10.77 -19.05 -14.75
C THR A 235 -11.23 -19.52 -16.13
N LYS A 236 -10.41 -19.33 -17.16
CA LYS A 236 -10.72 -19.63 -18.58
C LYS A 236 -9.68 -20.60 -19.14
N ASP A 237 -9.93 -21.09 -20.34
CA ASP A 237 -9.01 -22.02 -21.05
C ASP A 237 -7.65 -21.37 -21.34
N LEU A 238 -7.62 -20.05 -21.57
CA LEU A 238 -6.41 -19.27 -21.79
C LEU A 238 -6.31 -18.14 -20.76
N PRO A 239 -5.09 -17.81 -20.31
CA PRO A 239 -4.88 -16.71 -19.38
C PRO A 239 -5.21 -15.35 -20.02
N VAL A 240 -5.82 -14.45 -19.22
CA VAL A 240 -6.13 -13.08 -19.62
C VAL A 240 -5.50 -12.13 -18.63
N VAL A 241 -4.70 -11.15 -19.08
CA VAL A 241 -4.16 -10.09 -18.23
C VAL A 241 -5.24 -9.07 -17.96
N LEU A 242 -5.76 -9.02 -16.73
CA LEU A 242 -6.79 -8.06 -16.28
C LEU A 242 -6.18 -6.73 -15.88
N ARG A 243 -4.98 -6.75 -15.31
CA ARG A 243 -4.24 -5.56 -14.90
C ARG A 243 -2.76 -5.75 -15.25
N PRO A 244 -2.20 -4.94 -16.15
CA PRO A 244 -0.79 -4.98 -16.44
C PRO A 244 0.03 -4.55 -15.21
N GLY A 245 1.17 -5.21 -15.00
CA GLY A 245 2.13 -4.95 -13.92
C GLY A 245 3.55 -5.25 -14.39
N TYR A 246 4.44 -5.58 -13.45
CA TYR A 246 5.85 -5.86 -13.75
C TYR A 246 6.05 -7.14 -14.57
N ILE A 247 5.26 -8.19 -14.31
CA ILE A 247 5.25 -9.38 -15.17
C ILE A 247 4.42 -9.04 -16.40
N THR A 248 5.09 -8.90 -17.55
CA THR A 248 4.47 -8.42 -18.78
C THR A 248 3.78 -9.52 -19.56
N SER A 249 2.91 -9.15 -20.51
CA SER A 249 2.24 -10.11 -21.39
C SER A 249 3.27 -10.92 -22.19
N GLU A 250 4.30 -10.28 -22.71
CA GLU A 250 5.36 -10.93 -23.49
C GLU A 250 6.14 -11.95 -22.66
N MET A 251 6.38 -11.69 -21.37
CA MET A 251 7.02 -12.63 -20.46
C MET A 251 6.15 -13.89 -20.26
N ILE A 252 4.84 -13.71 -20.12
CA ILE A 252 3.88 -14.80 -19.93
C ILE A 252 3.76 -15.64 -21.21
N GLU A 253 3.57 -14.99 -22.37
CA GLU A 253 3.46 -15.64 -23.68
C GLU A 253 4.71 -16.43 -24.03
N SER A 254 5.88 -15.82 -23.84
CA SER A 254 7.17 -16.48 -24.06
C SER A 254 7.35 -17.71 -23.17
N PHE A 255 6.99 -17.61 -21.90
CA PHE A 255 7.15 -18.71 -20.95
C PHE A 255 6.16 -19.87 -21.22
N LEU A 256 4.92 -19.55 -21.50
CA LEU A 256 3.88 -20.57 -21.76
C LEU A 256 3.91 -21.09 -23.22
N SER A 257 4.65 -20.42 -24.11
CA SER A 257 4.66 -20.69 -25.56
C SER A 257 3.26 -20.64 -26.17
N LEU A 258 2.45 -19.67 -25.75
CA LEU A 258 1.08 -19.43 -26.23
C LEU A 258 0.78 -17.93 -26.29
N ASN A 259 -0.22 -17.54 -27.09
CA ASN A 259 -0.73 -16.19 -27.08
C ASN A 259 -1.78 -16.03 -25.97
N LEU A 260 -1.75 -14.89 -25.29
CA LEU A 260 -2.76 -14.53 -24.29
C LEU A 260 -4.10 -14.26 -24.98
N ALA A 261 -5.19 -14.56 -24.31
CA ALA A 261 -6.49 -14.10 -24.75
C ALA A 261 -6.61 -12.58 -24.56
N ASN A 262 -7.25 -11.92 -25.52
CA ASN A 262 -7.48 -10.48 -25.45
C ASN A 262 -8.39 -10.12 -24.27
N PHE A 263 -8.04 -9.09 -23.53
CA PHE A 263 -8.91 -8.52 -22.53
C PHE A 263 -10.07 -7.77 -23.21
N ASP A 264 -11.27 -8.29 -23.05
CA ASP A 264 -12.49 -7.62 -23.49
C ASP A 264 -13.22 -7.03 -22.28
N SER A 265 -13.08 -5.71 -22.10
CA SER A 265 -13.70 -5.02 -20.98
C SER A 265 -15.23 -5.06 -20.99
N ALA A 266 -15.87 -5.19 -22.15
CA ALA A 266 -17.31 -5.22 -22.28
C ALA A 266 -17.90 -6.57 -21.80
N ASN A 267 -17.17 -7.66 -21.97
CA ASN A 267 -17.60 -9.02 -21.59
C ASN A 267 -16.92 -9.56 -20.33
N ASN A 268 -15.99 -8.81 -19.73
CA ASN A 268 -15.33 -9.26 -18.51
C ASN A 268 -16.21 -9.00 -17.29
N LYS A 269 -16.64 -10.10 -16.63
CA LYS A 269 -17.43 -10.05 -15.38
C LYS A 269 -16.55 -10.13 -14.11
N VAL A 270 -15.26 -10.38 -14.25
CA VAL A 270 -14.33 -10.52 -13.11
C VAL A 270 -13.90 -9.14 -12.64
N LEU A 271 -14.33 -8.76 -11.45
CA LEU A 271 -13.88 -7.52 -10.79
C LEU A 271 -12.54 -7.77 -10.11
N VAL A 272 -11.61 -6.86 -10.29
CA VAL A 272 -10.32 -6.86 -9.58
C VAL A 272 -9.93 -5.45 -9.15
N SER A 273 -9.01 -5.35 -8.21
CA SER A 273 -8.45 -4.06 -7.78
C SER A 273 -7.78 -3.33 -8.93
N GLY A 274 -8.10 -2.03 -9.10
CA GLY A 274 -7.49 -1.18 -10.12
C GLY A 274 -8.17 -1.21 -11.49
N LEU A 275 -9.37 -1.81 -11.65
CA LEU A 275 -10.15 -1.70 -12.89
C LEU A 275 -10.90 -0.37 -13.03
N LEU A 276 -11.17 0.35 -11.95
CA LEU A 276 -11.86 1.64 -12.01
C LEU A 276 -11.13 2.61 -12.95
N GLU A 277 -11.90 3.45 -13.65
CA GLU A 277 -11.37 4.49 -14.53
C GLU A 277 -10.52 5.50 -13.75
N ALA A 278 -11.05 6.02 -12.63
CA ALA A 278 -10.32 6.92 -11.74
C ALA A 278 -9.71 6.13 -10.57
N HIS A 279 -8.41 5.97 -10.57
CA HIS A 279 -7.65 5.29 -9.51
C HIS A 279 -6.22 5.83 -9.46
N TYR A 280 -5.49 5.59 -8.36
CA TYR A 280 -4.11 6.06 -8.17
C TYR A 280 -3.95 7.58 -8.21
N SER A 281 -5.03 8.32 -7.88
CA SER A 281 -5.09 9.77 -8.08
C SER A 281 -4.45 10.51 -6.91
N PRO A 282 -3.44 11.37 -7.16
CA PRO A 282 -2.99 12.38 -6.20
C PRO A 282 -4.06 13.47 -6.00
N ASN A 283 -3.79 14.45 -5.13
CA ASN A 283 -4.60 15.66 -5.04
C ASN A 283 -4.32 16.61 -6.21
N ALA A 284 -3.08 16.62 -6.71
CA ALA A 284 -2.69 17.33 -7.91
C ALA A 284 -3.37 16.76 -9.17
N GLN A 285 -3.74 17.62 -10.10
CA GLN A 285 -4.23 17.20 -11.43
C GLN A 285 -3.07 16.64 -12.25
N VAL A 286 -3.17 15.38 -12.65
CA VAL A 286 -2.21 14.76 -13.58
C VAL A 286 -2.63 15.03 -15.01
N LYS A 287 -1.71 15.55 -15.83
CA LYS A 287 -1.88 15.77 -17.27
C LYS A 287 -0.80 15.02 -18.03
N LEU A 288 -1.17 14.37 -19.13
CA LEU A 288 -0.26 13.52 -19.89
C LEU A 288 0.28 14.25 -21.12
N ASN A 289 1.59 14.11 -21.35
CA ASN A 289 2.31 14.54 -22.54
C ASN A 289 2.18 16.03 -22.88
N GLY A 290 1.90 16.86 -21.88
CA GLY A 290 1.88 18.33 -22.03
C GLY A 290 3.20 18.98 -21.62
N VAL A 291 3.30 20.27 -21.87
CA VAL A 291 4.40 21.11 -21.40
C VAL A 291 3.99 21.78 -20.09
N PRO A 292 4.77 21.65 -19.01
CA PRO A 292 4.44 22.29 -17.74
C PRO A 292 4.60 23.82 -17.81
N ASN A 293 3.71 24.53 -17.14
CA ASN A 293 3.90 25.94 -16.82
C ASN A 293 4.89 26.12 -15.66
N PRO A 294 5.47 27.33 -15.47
CA PRO A 294 6.28 27.62 -14.29
C PRO A 294 5.53 27.29 -12.99
N GLY A 295 6.18 26.54 -12.09
CA GLY A 295 5.61 26.09 -10.82
C GLY A 295 4.81 24.78 -10.91
N GLU A 296 4.46 24.27 -12.08
CA GLU A 296 3.86 22.94 -12.22
C GLU A 296 4.90 21.84 -12.04
N GLY A 297 4.45 20.65 -11.54
CA GLY A 297 5.26 19.45 -11.41
C GLY A 297 5.57 18.84 -12.78
N PHE A 298 6.74 18.18 -12.86
CA PHE A 298 7.16 17.50 -14.09
C PHE A 298 7.78 16.15 -13.80
N ILE A 299 7.27 15.11 -14.44
CA ILE A 299 7.78 13.73 -14.38
C ILE A 299 8.08 13.27 -15.81
N ALA A 300 9.31 12.84 -16.06
CA ALA A 300 9.74 12.33 -17.37
C ALA A 300 11.05 11.54 -17.23
N LEU A 301 11.43 10.78 -18.24
CA LEU A 301 12.72 10.11 -18.32
C LEU A 301 13.88 11.12 -18.24
N ALA A 302 15.06 10.65 -17.86
CA ALA A 302 16.23 11.48 -17.55
C ALA A 302 16.77 12.26 -18.77
N ASP A 303 16.56 11.73 -19.97
CA ASP A 303 16.95 12.33 -21.26
C ASP A 303 16.01 13.46 -21.71
N VAL A 304 14.81 13.56 -21.13
CA VAL A 304 13.87 14.65 -21.39
C VAL A 304 14.25 15.87 -20.56
N PRO A 305 14.62 17.02 -21.18
CA PRO A 305 14.97 18.23 -20.45
C PRO A 305 13.80 18.75 -19.59
N THR A 306 14.12 19.27 -18.42
CA THR A 306 13.11 19.94 -17.58
C THR A 306 12.80 21.33 -18.16
N PRO A 307 11.54 21.64 -18.53
CA PRO A 307 11.15 22.96 -18.99
C PRO A 307 11.44 24.06 -17.95
N VAL A 308 11.76 25.27 -18.43
CA VAL A 308 12.12 26.39 -17.57
C VAL A 308 10.98 26.72 -16.59
N GLY A 309 11.31 26.81 -15.30
CA GLY A 309 10.36 27.09 -14.22
C GLY A 309 9.54 25.91 -13.73
N ALA A 310 9.59 24.75 -14.37
CA ALA A 310 8.92 23.55 -13.91
C ALA A 310 9.65 22.90 -12.70
N VAL A 311 8.90 22.27 -11.81
CA VAL A 311 9.43 21.54 -10.66
C VAL A 311 9.63 20.07 -11.03
N ARG A 312 10.88 19.64 -11.25
CA ARG A 312 11.17 18.24 -11.54
C ARG A 312 10.91 17.36 -10.32
N LEU A 313 9.95 16.43 -10.42
CA LEU A 313 9.53 15.53 -9.33
C LEU A 313 10.22 14.17 -9.39
N ALA A 314 10.47 13.66 -10.61
CA ALA A 314 11.23 12.43 -10.84
C ALA A 314 12.03 12.50 -12.13
N ARG A 315 13.15 11.77 -12.19
CA ARG A 315 14.06 11.74 -13.34
C ARG A 315 14.61 10.33 -13.60
N PRO A 316 13.72 9.32 -13.75
CA PRO A 316 14.12 7.93 -13.97
C PRO A 316 14.92 7.77 -15.26
N LYS A 317 15.87 6.82 -15.27
CA LYS A 317 16.72 6.54 -16.44
C LYS A 317 16.07 5.56 -17.42
N ASN A 318 15.17 4.73 -16.92
CA ASN A 318 14.49 3.68 -17.67
C ASN A 318 13.10 3.42 -17.09
N ASN A 319 12.36 2.48 -17.68
CA ASN A 319 11.00 2.16 -17.25
C ASN A 319 10.96 1.49 -15.87
N ASP A 320 11.98 0.75 -15.44
CA ASP A 320 12.01 0.13 -14.10
C ASP A 320 12.15 1.22 -13.02
N GLU A 321 13.09 2.15 -13.19
CA GLU A 321 13.21 3.31 -12.30
C GLU A 321 11.94 4.18 -12.34
N TYR A 322 11.29 4.30 -13.51
CA TYR A 322 10.05 5.04 -13.64
C TYR A 322 8.92 4.44 -12.80
N ALA A 323 8.75 3.12 -12.87
CA ALA A 323 7.78 2.40 -12.05
C ALA A 323 8.06 2.61 -10.55
N HIS A 324 9.32 2.50 -10.15
CA HIS A 324 9.77 2.68 -8.78
C HIS A 324 9.50 4.08 -8.22
N GLU A 325 9.77 5.13 -9.01
CA GLU A 325 9.68 6.53 -8.58
C GLU A 325 8.27 7.13 -8.70
N LEU A 326 7.40 6.55 -9.55
CA LEU A 326 6.14 7.17 -9.98
C LEU A 326 5.27 7.63 -8.80
N TYR A 327 4.96 6.73 -7.87
CA TYR A 327 4.03 7.06 -6.78
C TYR A 327 4.65 8.03 -5.77
N ASN A 328 5.94 7.91 -5.50
CA ASN A 328 6.66 8.87 -4.67
C ASN A 328 6.68 10.26 -5.31
N ALA A 329 6.85 10.36 -6.62
CA ALA A 329 6.81 11.64 -7.33
C ALA A 329 5.41 12.29 -7.27
N LEU A 330 4.35 11.51 -7.42
CA LEU A 330 2.97 12.00 -7.29
C LEU A 330 2.67 12.49 -5.86
N ARG A 331 3.13 11.75 -4.83
CA ARG A 331 3.01 12.18 -3.42
C ARG A 331 3.84 13.43 -3.13
N LEU A 332 5.03 13.52 -3.69
CA LEU A 332 5.89 14.71 -3.57
C LEU A 332 5.21 15.96 -4.15
N ALA A 333 4.44 15.83 -5.23
CA ALA A 333 3.64 16.94 -5.75
C ALA A 333 2.61 17.42 -4.71
N ASP A 334 1.87 16.48 -4.09
CA ASP A 334 0.87 16.79 -3.08
C ASP A 334 1.51 17.46 -1.84
N SER A 335 2.62 16.93 -1.34
CA SER A 335 3.34 17.48 -0.17
C SER A 335 3.89 18.89 -0.42
N LYS A 336 4.26 19.20 -1.68
CA LYS A 336 4.69 20.55 -2.09
C LYS A 336 3.53 21.49 -2.44
N GLY A 337 2.27 21.04 -2.35
CA GLY A 337 1.09 21.83 -2.70
C GLY A 337 0.96 22.14 -4.20
N ILE A 338 1.65 21.38 -5.06
CA ILE A 338 1.59 21.53 -6.52
C ILE A 338 0.20 21.12 -6.99
N LYS A 339 -0.43 21.96 -7.82
CA LYS A 339 -1.81 21.74 -8.29
C LYS A 339 -1.89 20.94 -9.58
N THR A 340 -0.87 20.99 -10.42
CA THR A 340 -0.82 20.31 -11.71
C THR A 340 0.53 19.62 -11.87
N VAL A 341 0.52 18.37 -12.33
CA VAL A 341 1.71 17.60 -12.68
C VAL A 341 1.61 17.19 -14.14
N GLN A 342 2.55 17.65 -14.94
CA GLN A 342 2.72 17.19 -16.33
C GLN A 342 3.61 15.94 -16.33
N VAL A 343 3.16 14.89 -16.97
CA VAL A 343 3.84 13.60 -17.01
C VAL A 343 4.08 13.20 -18.48
N ILE A 344 5.33 12.99 -18.84
CA ILE A 344 5.66 12.39 -20.13
C ILE A 344 5.58 10.87 -19.98
N THR A 345 4.63 10.26 -20.68
CA THR A 345 4.44 8.80 -20.61
C THR A 345 5.64 8.07 -21.24
N PRO A 346 6.11 6.96 -20.61
CA PRO A 346 7.14 6.15 -21.23
C PRO A 346 6.62 5.39 -22.46
N VAL A 347 7.53 4.82 -23.25
CA VAL A 347 7.18 3.94 -24.37
C VAL A 347 6.39 2.73 -23.84
N GLU A 348 5.30 2.37 -24.57
CA GLU A 348 4.44 1.22 -24.25
C GLU A 348 5.11 -0.11 -24.64
N GLN A 349 6.18 -0.44 -23.93
CA GLN A 349 6.88 -1.71 -24.07
C GLN A 349 7.30 -2.22 -22.70
N GLY A 350 7.14 -3.50 -22.45
CA GLY A 350 7.46 -4.10 -21.17
C GLY A 350 6.65 -3.46 -20.02
N VAL A 351 7.31 -3.08 -18.93
CA VAL A 351 6.66 -2.42 -17.78
C VAL A 351 6.08 -1.05 -18.11
N GLY A 352 6.49 -0.41 -19.22
CA GLY A 352 5.93 0.85 -19.70
C GLY A 352 4.43 0.79 -19.95
N VAL A 353 3.89 -0.36 -20.36
CA VAL A 353 2.44 -0.60 -20.48
C VAL A 353 1.73 -0.41 -19.14
N ALA A 354 2.30 -0.98 -18.08
CA ALA A 354 1.74 -0.86 -16.73
C ALA A 354 1.83 0.58 -16.20
N ILE A 355 2.96 1.25 -16.40
CA ILE A 355 3.14 2.66 -16.01
C ILE A 355 2.09 3.54 -16.70
N LYS A 356 1.94 3.42 -18.03
CA LYS A 356 0.95 4.19 -18.80
C LYS A 356 -0.47 3.91 -18.31
N ASN A 357 -0.81 2.65 -18.00
CA ASN A 357 -2.10 2.29 -17.41
C ASN A 357 -2.36 3.04 -16.09
N ARG A 358 -1.36 3.14 -15.18
CA ARG A 358 -1.47 3.87 -13.91
C ARG A 358 -1.63 5.38 -14.15
N LEU A 359 -0.88 5.94 -15.08
CA LEU A 359 -0.91 7.36 -15.43
C LEU A 359 -2.25 7.78 -16.04
N ILE A 360 -2.80 6.98 -16.95
CA ILE A 360 -4.14 7.21 -17.51
C ILE A 360 -5.16 7.26 -16.37
N LYS A 361 -5.16 6.26 -15.47
CA LYS A 361 -6.10 6.22 -14.33
C LYS A 361 -5.90 7.36 -13.34
N ALA A 362 -4.67 7.81 -13.13
CA ALA A 362 -4.36 8.96 -12.28
C ALA A 362 -4.81 10.31 -12.90
N SER A 363 -4.91 10.38 -14.24
CA SER A 363 -5.28 11.59 -14.96
C SER A 363 -6.80 11.82 -15.05
N PHE A 364 -7.64 10.82 -14.75
CA PHE A 364 -9.10 11.03 -14.71
C PHE A 364 -9.46 12.03 -13.62
N ILE A 365 -10.23 13.03 -13.99
CA ILE A 365 -10.77 14.04 -13.07
C ILE A 365 -11.92 13.39 -12.29
N LYS A 366 -11.86 13.50 -10.95
CA LYS A 366 -12.95 13.06 -10.07
C LYS A 366 -14.12 14.04 -10.11
#